data_42df481187d4cd086fa4d59a3c1040a4
#
_entry.id   42df481187d4cd086fa4d59a3c1040a4
#
_cell.length_a   1.000
_cell.length_b   1.000
_cell.length_c   1.000
_cell.angle_alpha   90.00
_cell.angle_beta   90.00
_cell.angle_gamma   90.00
#
_symmetry.space_group_name_H-M   'P 1'
#
loop_
_entity.id
_entity.type
_entity.pdbx_description
1 polymer ?
#
loop_
_entity_poly.entity_id
_entity_poly.type
_entity_poly.pdbx_seq_one_letter_code
_entity_poly.pdbx_strand_id
1 'polypeptide(L)'
;CQYVATAPHYLESWGDVEIKKGHYSLMQPTIHPLFNTRQFQDTLLKWTGSDQSYYDYLRAMWETNVLGGKSWNKALHDGSFKVGAEDQEVTLNEVDLAAANAALSSAGDSEMEITVYVKTGLGDGQQANNPWLQELPDPITRTSWDNYLLISRIDAERLGIKNWTVDNGALNGNLVNVTANGVTMNNVPAYIQPGQAPGSVSIALGYGRTDLKKDMKVGVNAYPLAGSAYHEVSIEKAEGVHEFACVQLQHTIMGREGEILKETTLEDFVNKPVEEWNHAPVFSLDHQEVTQDKVDLWEPFDDTIGTKFNLSIDLATCTACAACIVACHAENNVPVVGKHEIRVSRDMHWLRVDRYYSSEMTVERGKEEGIFGSGDFFEAQTHPSDAPEVSFQPVMCQHCN
;
A
#
# COMPACT_ATOMS: atom_id res chain seq x y z
N CYS A 1 -13.18 -9.46 26.51
CA CYS A 1 -13.95 -10.70 26.24
C CYS A 1 -13.75 -11.70 27.34
N GLN A 2 -14.80 -12.43 27.73
CA GLN A 2 -14.73 -13.49 28.75
C GLN A 2 -14.17 -14.79 28.15
N TYR A 3 -14.41 -15.01 26.87
CA TYR A 3 -13.93 -16.15 26.11
C TYR A 3 -13.34 -15.68 24.77
N VAL A 4 -12.27 -16.33 24.35
CA VAL A 4 -11.62 -16.10 23.05
C VAL A 4 -11.41 -17.45 22.38
N ALA A 5 -12.02 -17.65 21.22
CA ALA A 5 -11.80 -18.81 20.36
C ALA A 5 -10.83 -18.37 19.24
N THR A 6 -9.57 -18.72 19.38
CA THR A 6 -8.54 -18.37 18.42
C THR A 6 -8.64 -19.23 17.16
N ALA A 7 -8.68 -18.61 15.99
CA ALA A 7 -8.63 -19.27 14.69
C ALA A 7 -7.18 -19.43 14.21
N PRO A 8 -6.86 -20.49 13.45
CA PRO A 8 -5.57 -20.67 12.81
C PRO A 8 -5.40 -19.69 11.63
N HIS A 9 -4.18 -19.56 11.16
CA HIS A 9 -3.88 -18.85 9.92
C HIS A 9 -4.46 -19.64 8.71
N TYR A 10 -4.74 -18.96 7.59
CA TYR A 10 -5.27 -19.62 6.39
C TYR A 10 -4.33 -20.70 5.84
N LEU A 11 -3.01 -20.57 6.01
CA LEU A 11 -2.03 -21.60 5.66
C LEU A 11 -2.13 -22.88 6.51
N GLU A 12 -2.83 -22.84 7.63
CA GLU A 12 -3.06 -23.93 8.57
C GLU A 12 -4.48 -24.52 8.42
N SER A 13 -5.26 -24.04 7.45
CA SER A 13 -6.70 -24.27 7.42
C SER A 13 -7.14 -24.90 6.11
N TRP A 14 -8.20 -25.72 6.18
CA TRP A 14 -8.95 -26.17 5.01
C TRP A 14 -10.00 -25.13 4.62
N GLY A 15 -10.28 -25.04 3.34
CA GLY A 15 -11.34 -24.17 2.83
C GLY A 15 -11.67 -24.44 1.37
N ASP A 16 -12.74 -23.83 0.95
CA ASP A 16 -13.12 -23.76 -0.45
C ASP A 16 -13.83 -22.43 -0.74
N VAL A 17 -13.94 -22.12 -1.99
CA VAL A 17 -14.68 -20.96 -2.47
C VAL A 17 -15.24 -21.25 -3.86
N GLU A 18 -16.49 -20.88 -4.08
CA GLU A 18 -17.10 -20.77 -5.40
C GLU A 18 -16.91 -19.33 -5.88
N ILE A 19 -15.81 -19.08 -6.61
CA ILE A 19 -15.44 -17.73 -7.08
C ILE A 19 -16.43 -17.22 -8.14
N LYS A 20 -16.91 -18.12 -8.96
CA LYS A 20 -17.91 -17.90 -10.01
C LYS A 20 -18.77 -19.15 -10.05
N LYS A 21 -20.07 -19.04 -10.36
CA LYS A 21 -20.98 -20.18 -10.45
C LYS A 21 -20.36 -21.34 -11.22
N GLY A 22 -20.29 -22.50 -10.58
CA GLY A 22 -19.65 -23.70 -11.11
C GLY A 22 -18.13 -23.71 -11.14
N HIS A 23 -17.46 -22.67 -10.61
CA HIS A 23 -16.00 -22.62 -10.50
C HIS A 23 -15.57 -22.63 -9.04
N TYR A 24 -15.09 -23.76 -8.59
CA TYR A 24 -14.67 -24.01 -7.22
C TYR A 24 -13.15 -24.02 -7.10
N SER A 25 -12.64 -23.48 -6.03
CA SER A 25 -11.23 -23.61 -5.64
C SER A 25 -11.13 -24.19 -4.26
N LEU A 26 -10.15 -25.08 -4.05
CA LEU A 26 -9.82 -25.69 -2.77
C LEU A 26 -8.59 -25.02 -2.16
N MET A 27 -8.64 -24.81 -0.87
CA MET A 27 -7.52 -24.36 -0.05
C MET A 27 -7.14 -25.49 0.90
N GLN A 28 -5.88 -25.89 0.84
CA GLN A 28 -5.29 -26.93 1.70
C GLN A 28 -4.33 -26.28 2.71
N PRO A 29 -4.25 -26.80 3.95
CA PRO A 29 -3.20 -26.37 4.86
C PRO A 29 -1.83 -26.76 4.30
N THR A 30 -0.93 -25.78 4.22
CA THR A 30 0.46 -25.97 3.78
C THR A 30 1.40 -26.17 4.95
N ILE A 31 0.99 -25.76 6.16
CA ILE A 31 1.72 -25.96 7.41
C ILE A 31 0.80 -26.55 8.47
N HIS A 32 1.39 -27.18 9.47
CA HIS A 32 0.66 -27.59 10.68
C HIS A 32 0.30 -26.37 11.54
N PRO A 33 -0.81 -26.42 12.30
CA PRO A 33 -1.11 -25.37 13.27
C PRO A 33 0.05 -25.11 14.23
N LEU A 34 0.49 -23.86 14.30
CA LEU A 34 1.60 -23.43 15.15
C LEU A 34 1.17 -23.29 16.61
N PHE A 35 -0.12 -23.07 16.86
CA PHE A 35 -0.70 -22.83 18.17
C PHE A 35 -1.93 -23.70 18.39
N ASN A 36 -2.38 -23.79 19.63
CA ASN A 36 -3.63 -24.47 19.96
C ASN A 36 -4.84 -23.64 19.53
N THR A 37 -5.09 -23.64 18.23
CA THR A 37 -6.18 -22.93 17.57
C THR A 37 -7.22 -23.91 17.04
N ARG A 38 -8.41 -23.42 16.74
CA ARG A 38 -9.47 -24.19 16.08
C ARG A 38 -10.09 -23.38 14.97
N GLN A 39 -10.17 -23.99 13.79
CA GLN A 39 -10.84 -23.39 12.65
C GLN A 39 -12.29 -23.02 12.98
N PHE A 40 -12.76 -21.91 12.46
CA PHE A 40 -14.12 -21.41 12.78
C PHE A 40 -15.20 -22.42 12.40
N GLN A 41 -15.06 -23.08 11.27
CA GLN A 41 -16.00 -24.10 10.80
C GLN A 41 -16.05 -25.32 11.75
N ASP A 42 -14.91 -25.76 12.27
CA ASP A 42 -14.87 -26.81 13.31
C ASP A 42 -15.57 -26.38 14.59
N THR A 43 -15.46 -25.09 14.93
CA THR A 43 -16.16 -24.53 16.09
C THR A 43 -17.68 -24.54 15.86
N LEU A 44 -18.15 -24.18 14.65
CA LEU A 44 -19.56 -24.26 14.30
C LEU A 44 -20.09 -25.71 14.34
N LEU A 45 -19.36 -26.66 13.77
CA LEU A 45 -19.73 -28.08 13.82
C LEU A 45 -19.89 -28.56 15.25
N LYS A 46 -18.95 -28.21 16.14
CA LYS A 46 -19.09 -28.58 17.58
C LYS A 46 -20.28 -27.93 18.26
N TRP A 47 -20.61 -26.71 17.92
CA TRP A 47 -21.80 -26.04 18.48
C TRP A 47 -23.12 -26.66 17.99
N THR A 48 -23.13 -27.30 16.83
CA THR A 48 -24.28 -28.10 16.36
C THR A 48 -24.31 -29.49 16.96
N GLY A 49 -23.35 -29.87 17.81
CA GLY A 49 -23.24 -31.18 18.41
C GLY A 49 -22.60 -32.25 17.52
N SER A 50 -21.96 -31.85 16.42
CA SER A 50 -21.21 -32.74 15.53
C SER A 50 -19.79 -32.95 16.00
N ASP A 51 -19.32 -34.21 15.99
CA ASP A 51 -17.91 -34.56 16.22
C ASP A 51 -17.10 -34.65 14.91
N GLN A 52 -17.73 -34.39 13.77
CA GLN A 52 -17.10 -34.42 12.46
C GLN A 52 -16.08 -33.26 12.34
N SER A 53 -14.90 -33.54 11.76
CA SER A 53 -13.95 -32.47 11.41
C SER A 53 -14.47 -31.68 10.20
N TYR A 54 -14.03 -30.40 10.10
CA TYR A 54 -14.37 -29.61 8.91
C TYR A 54 -13.80 -30.22 7.63
N TYR A 55 -12.63 -30.85 7.67
CA TYR A 55 -12.08 -31.58 6.53
C TYR A 55 -13.04 -32.70 6.04
N ASP A 56 -13.53 -33.52 6.94
CA ASP A 56 -14.44 -34.60 6.59
C ASP A 56 -15.79 -34.05 6.06
N TYR A 57 -16.29 -32.99 6.66
CA TYR A 57 -17.47 -32.27 6.19
C TYR A 57 -17.26 -31.70 4.78
N LEU A 58 -16.17 -30.97 4.55
CA LEU A 58 -15.82 -30.37 3.27
C LEU A 58 -15.70 -31.45 2.17
N ARG A 59 -14.97 -32.50 2.47
CA ARG A 59 -14.81 -33.63 1.54
C ARG A 59 -16.15 -34.27 1.19
N ALA A 60 -16.97 -34.60 2.18
CA ALA A 60 -18.29 -35.19 1.96
C ALA A 60 -19.19 -34.27 1.14
N MET A 61 -19.17 -32.98 1.41
CA MET A 61 -19.91 -31.96 0.65
C MET A 61 -19.49 -31.94 -0.81
N TRP A 62 -18.18 -31.93 -1.07
CA TRP A 62 -17.64 -31.95 -2.43
C TRP A 62 -17.97 -33.26 -3.16
N GLU A 63 -17.77 -34.40 -2.52
CA GLU A 63 -18.11 -35.72 -3.12
C GLU A 63 -19.59 -35.82 -3.49
N THR A 64 -20.47 -35.23 -2.67
CA THR A 64 -21.93 -35.30 -2.89
C THR A 64 -22.43 -34.26 -3.90
N ASN A 65 -21.95 -33.02 -3.82
CA ASN A 65 -22.60 -31.90 -4.52
C ASN A 65 -21.76 -31.28 -5.65
N VAL A 66 -20.42 -31.46 -5.65
CA VAL A 66 -19.54 -30.77 -6.58
C VAL A 66 -18.90 -31.73 -7.59
N LEU A 67 -18.31 -32.82 -7.14
CA LEU A 67 -17.45 -33.66 -7.97
C LEU A 67 -18.19 -34.49 -9.04
N GLY A 68 -19.48 -34.75 -8.88
CA GLY A 68 -20.25 -35.57 -9.85
C GLY A 68 -19.62 -36.93 -10.13
N GLY A 69 -19.06 -37.58 -9.10
CA GLY A 69 -18.38 -38.87 -9.20
C GLY A 69 -16.91 -38.83 -9.59
N LYS A 70 -16.32 -37.65 -9.77
CA LYS A 70 -14.87 -37.50 -10.00
C LYS A 70 -14.06 -37.60 -8.71
N SER A 71 -12.76 -37.86 -8.83
CA SER A 71 -11.88 -38.12 -7.69
C SER A 71 -11.60 -36.86 -6.86
N TRP A 72 -11.82 -36.95 -5.55
CA TRP A 72 -11.40 -35.95 -4.58
C TRP A 72 -9.89 -35.66 -4.65
N ASN A 73 -9.05 -36.70 -4.74
CA ASN A 73 -7.60 -36.52 -4.80
C ASN A 73 -7.17 -35.74 -6.05
N LYS A 74 -7.90 -35.93 -7.17
CA LYS A 74 -7.60 -35.14 -8.38
C LYS A 74 -7.99 -33.68 -8.21
N ALA A 75 -9.14 -33.40 -7.61
CA ALA A 75 -9.57 -32.03 -7.32
C ALA A 75 -8.58 -31.32 -6.37
N LEU A 76 -8.06 -32.03 -5.35
CA LEU A 76 -7.01 -31.53 -4.47
C LEU A 76 -5.71 -31.20 -5.22
N HIS A 77 -5.28 -32.12 -6.08
CA HIS A 77 -4.07 -31.93 -6.89
C HIS A 77 -4.19 -30.70 -7.83
N ASP A 78 -5.34 -30.56 -8.47
CA ASP A 78 -5.59 -29.50 -9.43
C ASP A 78 -5.88 -28.14 -8.75
N GLY A 79 -6.30 -28.17 -7.47
CA GLY A 79 -6.61 -26.98 -6.66
C GLY A 79 -7.88 -26.23 -7.09
N SER A 80 -8.38 -26.52 -8.29
CA SER A 80 -9.58 -25.92 -8.85
C SER A 80 -10.43 -26.96 -9.59
N PHE A 81 -11.75 -26.73 -9.63
CA PHE A 81 -12.70 -27.64 -10.25
C PHE A 81 -13.82 -26.86 -10.94
N LYS A 82 -14.13 -27.24 -12.17
CA LYS A 82 -15.21 -26.63 -12.95
C LYS A 82 -16.34 -27.63 -13.14
N VAL A 83 -17.54 -27.22 -12.80
CA VAL A 83 -18.80 -27.91 -13.11
C VAL A 83 -19.47 -27.09 -14.21
N GLY A 84 -20.14 -27.78 -15.13
CA GLY A 84 -20.97 -27.08 -16.12
C GLY A 84 -22.09 -26.33 -15.39
N ALA A 85 -22.02 -25.00 -15.48
CA ALA A 85 -23.11 -24.16 -15.01
C ALA A 85 -23.94 -23.75 -16.24
N GLU A 86 -25.25 -23.96 -16.19
CA GLU A 86 -26.13 -23.38 -17.19
C GLU A 86 -26.16 -21.87 -16.99
N ASP A 87 -26.02 -21.12 -18.08
CA ASP A 87 -26.19 -19.66 -18.06
C ASP A 87 -27.66 -19.39 -17.65
N GLN A 88 -27.85 -18.76 -16.52
CA GLN A 88 -29.16 -18.27 -16.13
C GLN A 88 -29.34 -16.88 -16.73
N GLU A 89 -30.43 -16.70 -17.47
CA GLU A 89 -30.87 -15.36 -17.81
C GLU A 89 -31.11 -14.58 -16.51
N VAL A 90 -30.25 -13.59 -16.25
CA VAL A 90 -30.46 -12.70 -15.13
C VAL A 90 -31.39 -11.59 -15.58
N THR A 91 -32.63 -11.66 -15.12
CA THR A 91 -33.54 -10.52 -15.26
C THR A 91 -33.07 -9.43 -14.31
N LEU A 92 -32.50 -8.39 -14.85
CA LEU A 92 -32.16 -7.21 -14.05
C LEU A 92 -33.45 -6.53 -13.61
N ASN A 93 -33.57 -6.25 -12.33
CA ASN A 93 -34.65 -5.40 -11.84
C ASN A 93 -34.52 -4.00 -12.47
N GLU A 94 -35.63 -3.39 -12.79
CA GLU A 94 -35.64 -1.99 -13.22
C GLU A 94 -35.01 -1.14 -12.11
N VAL A 95 -33.99 -0.38 -12.48
CA VAL A 95 -33.34 0.55 -11.56
C VAL A 95 -34.18 1.82 -11.50
N ASP A 96 -34.63 2.19 -10.31
CA ASP A 96 -35.30 3.49 -10.10
C ASP A 96 -34.24 4.61 -10.10
N LEU A 97 -33.94 5.09 -11.30
CA LEU A 97 -32.99 6.20 -11.50
C LEU A 97 -33.48 7.50 -10.85
N ALA A 98 -34.80 7.68 -10.73
CA ALA A 98 -35.34 8.89 -10.09
C ALA A 98 -35.09 8.87 -8.57
N ALA A 99 -35.28 7.72 -7.93
CA ALA A 99 -34.93 7.56 -6.50
C ALA A 99 -33.42 7.70 -6.26
N ALA A 100 -32.58 7.13 -7.13
CA ALA A 100 -31.13 7.27 -7.03
C ALA A 100 -30.68 8.73 -7.21
N ASN A 101 -31.22 9.44 -8.20
CA ASN A 101 -30.94 10.85 -8.40
C ASN A 101 -31.44 11.73 -7.25
N ALA A 102 -32.61 11.43 -6.69
CA ALA A 102 -33.14 12.14 -5.52
C ALA A 102 -32.24 11.93 -4.29
N ALA A 103 -31.73 10.72 -4.09
CA ALA A 103 -30.78 10.43 -3.01
C ALA A 103 -29.46 11.18 -3.20
N LEU A 104 -28.92 11.23 -4.41
CA LEU A 104 -27.72 12.03 -4.74
C LEU A 104 -27.96 13.54 -4.58
N SER A 105 -29.10 14.04 -5.01
CA SER A 105 -29.43 15.46 -4.88
C SER A 105 -29.73 15.89 -3.45
N SER A 106 -30.04 14.95 -2.55
CA SER A 106 -30.22 15.23 -1.12
C SER A 106 -28.89 15.26 -0.33
N ALA A 107 -27.80 14.83 -0.93
CA ALA A 107 -26.47 15.10 -0.42
C ALA A 107 -26.22 16.61 -0.57
N GLY A 108 -26.16 17.36 0.54
CA GLY A 108 -25.97 18.82 0.50
C GLY A 108 -24.61 19.19 -0.07
N ASP A 109 -24.51 20.41 -0.62
CA ASP A 109 -23.23 21.02 -0.96
C ASP A 109 -22.47 21.30 0.35
N SER A 110 -21.49 20.48 0.68
CA SER A 110 -20.57 20.72 1.80
C SER A 110 -19.32 21.43 1.31
N GLU A 111 -18.78 22.33 2.15
CA GLU A 111 -17.51 23.01 1.84
C GLU A 111 -16.34 22.02 1.79
N MET A 112 -16.38 20.97 2.62
CA MET A 112 -15.38 19.91 2.67
C MET A 112 -16.01 18.55 2.93
N GLU A 113 -15.42 17.54 2.29
CA GLU A 113 -15.84 16.15 2.42
C GLU A 113 -14.70 15.26 2.89
N ILE A 114 -15.01 14.21 3.67
CA ILE A 114 -14.02 13.24 4.14
C ILE A 114 -14.27 11.86 3.55
N THR A 115 -13.22 11.26 3.00
CA THR A 115 -13.19 9.87 2.56
C THR A 115 -12.42 9.00 3.54
N VAL A 116 -13.02 7.88 3.93
CA VAL A 116 -12.37 6.88 4.79
C VAL A 116 -11.96 5.69 3.93
N TYR A 117 -10.69 5.27 4.01
CA TYR A 117 -10.14 4.24 3.15
C TYR A 117 -9.27 3.23 3.89
N VAL A 118 -8.92 2.12 3.25
CA VAL A 118 -7.98 1.12 3.77
C VAL A 118 -6.59 1.31 3.16
N LYS A 119 -5.55 1.31 3.99
CA LYS A 119 -4.16 1.38 3.51
C LYS A 119 -3.71 0.07 2.88
N THR A 120 -2.85 0.17 1.88
CA THR A 120 -2.24 -1.00 1.22
C THR A 120 -1.52 -1.92 2.19
N GLY A 121 -0.73 -1.38 3.12
CA GLY A 121 0.07 -2.18 4.05
C GLY A 121 -0.76 -2.81 5.18
N LEU A 122 -1.52 -2.00 5.91
CA LEU A 122 -2.22 -2.45 7.12
C LEU A 122 -3.68 -2.88 6.88
N GLY A 123 -4.24 -2.52 5.72
CA GLY A 123 -5.63 -2.82 5.38
C GLY A 123 -6.61 -2.20 6.37
N ASP A 124 -7.58 -2.99 6.78
CA ASP A 124 -8.61 -2.60 7.74
C ASP A 124 -8.16 -2.67 9.22
N GLY A 125 -6.92 -3.10 9.48
CA GLY A 125 -6.35 -3.21 10.82
C GLY A 125 -6.46 -4.59 11.48
N GLN A 126 -6.95 -5.61 10.79
CA GLN A 126 -6.90 -6.98 11.31
C GLN A 126 -5.48 -7.41 11.68
N GLN A 127 -4.49 -6.90 10.96
CA GLN A 127 -3.06 -7.16 11.16
C GLN A 127 -2.35 -6.03 11.93
N ALA A 128 -3.07 -5.18 12.66
CA ALA A 128 -2.48 -4.04 13.38
C ALA A 128 -1.46 -4.43 14.46
N ASN A 129 -1.44 -5.70 14.89
CA ASN A 129 -0.44 -6.25 15.80
C ASN A 129 0.81 -6.79 15.08
N ASN A 130 0.90 -6.66 13.76
CA ASN A 130 2.07 -7.06 12.99
C ASN A 130 3.01 -5.86 12.80
N PRO A 131 4.19 -5.82 13.46
CA PRO A 131 5.08 -4.68 13.39
C PRO A 131 5.72 -4.49 12.01
N TRP A 132 5.90 -5.53 11.22
CA TRP A 132 6.39 -5.40 9.84
C TRP A 132 5.40 -4.61 8.96
N LEU A 133 4.10 -4.87 9.11
CA LEU A 133 3.08 -4.13 8.36
C LEU A 133 2.88 -2.70 8.88
N GLN A 134 3.09 -2.46 10.19
CA GLN A 134 3.11 -1.12 10.76
C GLN A 134 4.29 -0.29 10.21
N GLU A 135 5.44 -0.92 10.02
CA GLU A 135 6.66 -0.27 9.51
C GLU A 135 6.64 -0.11 7.99
N LEU A 136 5.79 -0.86 7.28
CA LEU A 136 5.69 -0.76 5.83
C LEU A 136 5.18 0.64 5.44
N PRO A 137 5.93 1.38 4.63
CA PRO A 137 5.54 2.74 4.29
C PRO A 137 4.35 2.77 3.33
N ASP A 138 3.52 3.78 3.50
CA ASP A 138 2.46 4.10 2.54
C ASP A 138 3.07 4.39 1.15
N PRO A 139 2.48 3.89 0.06
CA PRO A 139 3.06 4.04 -1.28
C PRO A 139 3.27 5.49 -1.71
N ILE A 140 2.40 6.40 -1.31
CA ILE A 140 2.41 7.80 -1.74
C ILE A 140 3.10 8.71 -0.73
N THR A 141 2.65 8.71 0.53
CA THR A 141 3.20 9.61 1.55
C THR A 141 4.56 9.16 2.07
N ARG A 142 4.93 7.90 1.86
CA ARG A 142 6.13 7.25 2.38
C ARG A 142 6.22 7.25 3.90
N THR A 143 5.09 7.42 4.58
CA THR A 143 4.97 7.45 6.04
C THR A 143 4.56 6.08 6.57
N SER A 144 5.23 5.63 7.62
CA SER A 144 4.95 4.40 8.36
C SER A 144 4.47 4.68 9.79
N TRP A 145 3.97 3.67 10.48
CA TRP A 145 3.56 3.74 11.88
C TRP A 145 2.47 4.77 12.20
N ASP A 146 1.63 5.17 11.24
CA ASP A 146 0.58 6.16 11.45
C ASP A 146 -0.56 6.07 10.45
N ASN A 147 -1.72 6.62 10.85
CA ASN A 147 -2.66 7.24 9.95
C ASN A 147 -2.76 8.75 10.26
N TYR A 148 -3.21 9.50 9.31
CA TYR A 148 -3.26 10.95 9.32
C TYR A 148 -4.34 11.44 8.37
N LEU A 149 -4.80 12.65 8.59
CA LEU A 149 -5.69 13.34 7.67
C LEU A 149 -4.88 13.84 6.46
N LEU A 150 -5.15 13.33 5.28
CA LEU A 150 -4.64 13.86 4.03
C LEU A 150 -5.43 15.10 3.66
N ILE A 151 -4.73 16.19 3.37
CA ILE A 151 -5.34 17.49 3.05
C ILE A 151 -4.60 18.13 1.88
N SER A 152 -5.33 18.85 1.03
CA SER A 152 -4.75 19.61 -0.07
C SER A 152 -3.87 20.77 0.45
N ARG A 153 -2.89 21.19 -0.35
CA ARG A 153 -2.08 22.36 -0.03
C ARG A 153 -2.94 23.62 0.16
N ILE A 154 -3.90 23.83 -0.72
CA ILE A 154 -4.79 24.99 -0.71
C ILE A 154 -5.63 25.03 0.57
N ASP A 155 -6.22 23.92 0.97
CA ASP A 155 -7.03 23.86 2.21
C ASP A 155 -6.14 23.97 3.45
N ALA A 156 -4.95 23.38 3.43
CA ALA A 156 -4.00 23.51 4.53
C ALA A 156 -3.58 24.96 4.75
N GLU A 157 -3.29 25.71 3.69
CA GLU A 157 -2.99 27.15 3.76
C GLU A 157 -4.17 27.94 4.33
N ARG A 158 -5.39 27.68 3.84
CA ARG A 158 -6.61 28.31 4.30
C ARG A 158 -6.87 28.08 5.81
N LEU A 159 -6.59 26.88 6.29
CA LEU A 159 -6.79 26.48 7.68
C LEU A 159 -5.56 26.74 8.58
N GLY A 160 -4.48 27.27 8.02
CA GLY A 160 -3.23 27.52 8.76
C GLY A 160 -2.52 26.26 9.22
N ILE A 161 -2.73 25.14 8.53
CA ILE A 161 -2.09 23.84 8.77
C ILE A 161 -0.76 23.81 8.04
N LYS A 162 0.29 23.28 8.68
CA LYS A 162 1.65 23.19 8.12
C LYS A 162 2.29 21.85 8.40
N ASN A 163 3.10 21.39 7.46
CA ASN A 163 4.16 20.42 7.68
C ASN A 163 5.51 21.14 7.56
N TRP A 164 6.52 20.70 8.32
CA TRP A 164 7.85 21.31 8.28
C TRP A 164 8.93 20.30 8.65
N THR A 165 10.10 20.51 8.09
CA THR A 165 11.29 19.69 8.37
C THR A 165 12.01 20.22 9.60
N VAL A 166 12.52 19.33 10.45
CA VAL A 166 13.35 19.65 11.62
C VAL A 166 14.83 19.35 11.35
N ASP A 167 15.71 19.73 12.26
CA ASP A 167 17.18 19.72 12.10
C ASP A 167 17.76 18.39 11.62
N ASN A 168 17.15 17.26 11.98
CA ASN A 168 17.59 15.94 11.53
C ASN A 168 16.96 15.49 10.19
N GLY A 169 16.27 16.39 9.50
CA GLY A 169 15.58 16.11 8.25
C GLY A 169 14.22 15.44 8.38
N ALA A 170 13.76 15.12 9.59
CA ALA A 170 12.48 14.49 9.80
C ALA A 170 11.30 15.47 9.66
N LEU A 171 10.13 14.95 9.26
CA LEU A 171 8.92 15.73 9.05
C LEU A 171 8.10 15.87 10.33
N ASN A 172 7.67 17.09 10.62
CA ASN A 172 6.66 17.40 11.63
C ASN A 172 5.40 17.96 10.98
N GLY A 173 4.27 17.87 11.69
CA GLY A 173 3.01 18.44 11.23
C GLY A 173 2.13 18.91 12.37
N ASN A 174 1.15 19.74 12.03
CA ASN A 174 0.12 20.16 12.97
C ASN A 174 -0.84 19.00 13.27
N LEU A 175 -1.49 19.11 14.42
CA LEU A 175 -2.64 18.31 14.81
C LEU A 175 -3.92 19.08 14.46
N VAL A 176 -4.99 18.32 14.18
CA VAL A 176 -6.33 18.87 13.91
C VAL A 176 -7.39 18.08 14.66
N ASN A 177 -8.52 18.73 14.94
CA ASN A 177 -9.75 18.07 15.35
C ASN A 177 -10.64 17.95 14.12
N VAL A 178 -11.13 16.74 13.88
CA VAL A 178 -11.95 16.40 12.72
C VAL A 178 -13.32 16.00 13.19
N THR A 179 -14.35 16.73 12.79
CA THR A 179 -15.74 16.46 13.14
C THR A 179 -16.53 16.10 11.89
N ALA A 180 -17.11 14.93 11.87
CA ALA A 180 -18.01 14.48 10.81
C ALA A 180 -19.13 13.62 11.41
N ASN A 181 -20.34 13.73 10.92
CA ASN A 181 -21.52 12.96 11.38
C ASN A 181 -21.75 13.00 12.91
N GLY A 182 -21.46 14.13 13.55
CA GLY A 182 -21.60 14.27 15.00
C GLY A 182 -20.49 13.55 15.82
N VAL A 183 -19.50 12.98 15.16
CA VAL A 183 -18.33 12.35 15.80
C VAL A 183 -17.13 13.28 15.65
N THR A 184 -16.46 13.59 16.75
CA THR A 184 -15.20 14.36 16.74
C THR A 184 -14.03 13.47 17.07
N MET A 185 -13.06 13.41 16.17
CA MET A 185 -11.73 12.83 16.41
C MET A 185 -10.77 13.96 16.76
N ASN A 186 -10.17 13.87 17.94
CA ASN A 186 -9.24 14.90 18.43
C ASN A 186 -7.79 14.52 18.12
N ASN A 187 -6.96 15.54 17.92
CA ASN A 187 -5.50 15.40 17.74
C ASN A 187 -5.12 14.45 16.59
N VAL A 188 -5.84 14.53 15.47
CA VAL A 188 -5.51 13.80 14.24
C VAL A 188 -4.32 14.49 13.60
N PRO A 189 -3.23 13.76 13.26
CA PRO A 189 -2.13 14.36 12.49
C PRO A 189 -2.60 14.81 11.10
N ALA A 190 -2.18 15.97 10.66
CA ALA A 190 -2.49 16.46 9.31
C ALA A 190 -1.26 16.36 8.40
N TYR A 191 -1.43 15.70 7.25
CA TYR A 191 -0.40 15.53 6.23
C TYR A 191 -0.83 16.21 4.94
N ILE A 192 -0.03 17.19 4.49
CA ILE A 192 -0.29 17.90 3.24
C ILE A 192 0.15 17.00 2.08
N GLN A 193 -0.85 16.54 1.31
CA GLN A 193 -0.64 15.57 0.24
C GLN A 193 -0.72 16.28 -1.11
N PRO A 194 0.37 16.30 -1.91
CA PRO A 194 0.29 16.70 -3.30
C PRO A 194 -0.72 15.87 -4.10
N GLY A 195 -1.55 16.51 -4.90
CA GLY A 195 -2.60 15.85 -5.67
C GLY A 195 -3.90 15.58 -4.91
N GLN A 196 -3.99 15.89 -3.63
CA GLN A 196 -5.26 15.87 -2.90
C GLN A 196 -6.15 17.00 -3.41
N ALA A 197 -7.38 16.66 -3.82
CA ALA A 197 -8.32 17.65 -4.34
C ALA A 197 -8.74 18.65 -3.26
N PRO A 198 -8.78 19.95 -3.57
CA PRO A 198 -9.34 20.95 -2.66
C PRO A 198 -10.80 20.62 -2.30
N GLY A 199 -11.18 20.87 -1.03
CA GLY A 199 -12.48 20.51 -0.50
C GLY A 199 -12.64 19.02 -0.17
N SER A 200 -11.60 18.20 -0.39
CA SER A 200 -11.63 16.77 -0.07
C SER A 200 -10.47 16.41 0.85
N VAL A 201 -10.78 15.70 1.94
CA VAL A 201 -9.79 15.14 2.86
C VAL A 201 -10.00 13.65 3.00
N SER A 202 -8.96 12.93 3.42
CA SER A 202 -9.10 11.49 3.59
C SER A 202 -8.30 10.97 4.78
N ILE A 203 -8.77 9.86 5.37
CA ILE A 203 -8.13 9.20 6.51
C ILE A 203 -8.19 7.68 6.37
N ALA A 204 -7.10 7.02 6.73
CA ALA A 204 -7.03 5.56 6.66
C ALA A 204 -7.60 4.88 7.90
N LEU A 205 -8.27 3.74 7.70
CA LEU A 205 -8.68 2.80 8.74
C LEU A 205 -7.49 1.99 9.29
N GLY A 206 -7.74 1.23 10.34
CA GLY A 206 -6.84 0.19 10.84
C GLY A 206 -5.92 0.60 11.99
N TYR A 207 -5.99 1.85 12.43
CA TYR A 207 -5.15 2.42 13.49
C TYR A 207 -5.94 2.78 14.75
N GLY A 208 -5.25 3.31 15.77
CA GLY A 208 -5.87 3.81 17.00
C GLY A 208 -6.32 2.71 17.96
N ARG A 209 -5.82 1.49 17.85
CA ARG A 209 -6.10 0.41 18.80
C ARG A 209 -5.38 0.63 20.12
N THR A 210 -6.11 0.46 21.22
CA THR A 210 -5.62 0.71 22.59
C THR A 210 -5.13 -0.54 23.31
N ASP A 211 -5.46 -1.72 22.79
CA ASP A 211 -5.16 -3.04 23.38
C ASP A 211 -3.87 -3.68 22.88
N LEU A 212 -3.07 -2.94 22.10
CA LEU A 212 -1.77 -3.37 21.59
C LEU A 212 -0.63 -3.06 22.57
N LYS A 213 0.57 -3.59 22.32
CA LYS A 213 1.80 -3.19 23.03
C LYS A 213 2.03 -1.69 22.83
N LYS A 214 2.69 -1.04 23.82
CA LYS A 214 2.86 0.41 23.87
C LYS A 214 3.37 1.01 22.55
N ASP A 215 4.41 0.41 21.97
CA ASP A 215 5.09 0.92 20.77
C ASP A 215 4.27 0.71 19.48
N MET A 216 3.19 -0.08 19.58
CA MET A 216 2.26 -0.35 18.47
C MET A 216 0.94 0.43 18.60
N LYS A 217 0.78 1.23 19.65
CA LYS A 217 -0.39 2.09 19.84
C LYS A 217 -0.19 3.39 19.08
N VAL A 218 -0.43 3.36 17.80
CA VAL A 218 -0.19 4.48 16.88
C VAL A 218 -1.45 4.87 16.13
N GLY A 219 -1.51 6.13 15.71
CA GLY A 219 -2.60 6.68 14.93
C GLY A 219 -3.91 6.87 15.70
N VAL A 220 -4.97 7.14 14.96
CA VAL A 220 -6.31 7.40 15.47
C VAL A 220 -7.33 6.41 14.91
N ASN A 221 -8.39 6.13 15.68
CA ASN A 221 -9.46 5.24 15.23
C ASN A 221 -10.44 5.98 14.33
N ALA A 222 -10.40 5.72 13.03
CA ALA A 222 -11.30 6.30 12.04
C ALA A 222 -12.58 5.48 11.78
N TYR A 223 -12.75 4.31 12.39
CA TYR A 223 -13.93 3.47 12.22
C TYR A 223 -15.28 4.15 12.56
N PRO A 224 -15.38 5.06 13.54
CA PRO A 224 -16.63 5.78 13.78
C PRO A 224 -17.14 6.59 12.58
N LEU A 225 -16.29 6.89 11.60
CA LEU A 225 -16.63 7.55 10.35
C LEU A 225 -16.90 6.58 9.20
N ALA A 226 -16.57 5.28 9.37
CA ALA A 226 -16.81 4.28 8.34
C ALA A 226 -18.30 3.93 8.26
N GLY A 227 -18.84 3.81 7.05
CA GLY A 227 -20.20 3.29 6.84
C GLY A 227 -21.21 4.27 6.26
N SER A 228 -20.84 5.50 5.93
CA SER A 228 -21.67 6.37 5.11
C SER A 228 -20.90 6.85 3.87
N ALA A 229 -21.61 7.06 2.79
CA ALA A 229 -21.01 7.38 1.48
C ALA A 229 -20.55 8.85 1.38
N TYR A 230 -21.11 9.74 2.21
CA TYR A 230 -20.81 11.16 2.21
C TYR A 230 -20.73 11.67 3.63
N HIS A 231 -19.66 12.38 3.93
CA HIS A 231 -19.48 13.02 5.22
C HIS A 231 -19.05 14.47 5.01
N GLU A 232 -19.95 15.37 5.29
CA GLU A 232 -19.55 16.74 5.57
C GLU A 232 -18.60 16.76 6.75
N VAL A 233 -17.47 17.44 6.62
CA VAL A 233 -16.45 17.51 7.64
C VAL A 233 -16.08 18.94 8.00
N SER A 234 -15.92 19.19 9.29
CA SER A 234 -15.27 20.40 9.79
C SER A 234 -13.91 20.06 10.39
N ILE A 235 -12.93 20.90 10.11
CA ILE A 235 -11.54 20.72 10.54
C ILE A 235 -11.12 21.96 11.30
N GLU A 236 -10.64 21.75 12.51
CA GLU A 236 -10.11 22.80 13.37
C GLU A 236 -8.67 22.47 13.75
N LYS A 237 -7.77 23.45 13.63
CA LYS A 237 -6.39 23.28 14.06
C LYS A 237 -6.34 23.06 15.58
N ALA A 238 -5.67 21.99 16.01
CA ALA A 238 -5.44 21.68 17.41
C ALA A 238 -4.02 22.11 17.85
N GLU A 239 -3.83 22.21 19.17
CA GLU A 239 -2.52 22.47 19.74
C GLU A 239 -1.63 21.21 19.67
N GLY A 240 -0.32 21.43 19.62
CA GLY A 240 0.68 20.35 19.60
C GLY A 240 1.30 20.12 18.23
N VAL A 241 2.21 19.17 18.21
CA VAL A 241 3.01 18.81 17.04
C VAL A 241 3.00 17.29 16.91
N HIS A 242 2.82 16.81 15.69
CA HIS A 242 2.99 15.41 15.37
C HIS A 242 4.32 15.16 14.68
N GLU A 243 4.94 14.04 15.04
CA GLU A 243 6.21 13.58 14.52
C GLU A 243 5.97 12.42 13.55
N PHE A 244 6.10 12.67 12.24
CA PHE A 244 5.95 11.63 11.21
C PHE A 244 7.23 10.79 11.07
N ALA A 245 7.06 9.52 10.75
CA ALA A 245 8.13 8.59 10.40
C ALA A 245 8.08 8.31 8.89
N CYS A 246 8.74 9.15 8.11
CA CYS A 246 8.80 9.04 6.66
C CYS A 246 10.11 8.37 6.23
N VAL A 247 10.05 7.38 5.36
CA VAL A 247 11.23 6.73 4.77
C VAL A 247 11.76 7.49 3.55
N GLN A 248 10.97 8.40 2.99
CA GLN A 248 11.36 9.24 1.87
C GLN A 248 10.71 10.62 2.04
N LEU A 249 11.52 11.67 2.00
CA LEU A 249 11.08 13.07 2.07
C LEU A 249 11.30 13.81 0.75
N GLN A 250 12.16 13.29 -0.11
CA GLN A 250 12.37 13.85 -1.44
C GLN A 250 11.18 13.58 -2.33
N HIS A 251 10.66 14.61 -2.98
CA HIS A 251 9.47 14.53 -3.80
C HIS A 251 9.77 14.53 -5.30
N THR A 252 10.84 15.18 -5.74
CA THR A 252 11.14 15.39 -7.15
C THR A 252 12.51 14.85 -7.54
N ILE A 253 12.66 14.49 -8.82
CA ILE A 253 13.92 14.10 -9.45
C ILE A 253 14.39 15.14 -10.46
N MET A 254 13.85 16.35 -10.43
CA MET A 254 14.15 17.39 -11.41
C MET A 254 15.65 17.57 -11.62
N GLY A 255 16.07 17.58 -12.87
CA GLY A 255 17.47 17.59 -13.30
C GLY A 255 18.18 16.24 -13.25
N ARG A 256 17.47 15.14 -12.89
CA ARG A 256 17.99 13.77 -12.88
C ARG A 256 17.01 12.76 -13.49
N GLU A 257 16.09 13.23 -14.28
CA GLU A 257 15.00 12.42 -14.85
C GLU A 257 15.55 11.23 -15.61
N GLY A 258 16.43 11.44 -16.56
CA GLY A 258 17.04 10.37 -17.37
C GLY A 258 18.03 9.48 -16.63
N GLU A 259 18.46 9.86 -15.40
CA GLU A 259 19.37 9.05 -14.58
C GLU A 259 18.62 8.10 -13.66
N ILE A 260 17.53 8.56 -13.04
CA ILE A 260 16.78 7.81 -12.02
C ILE A 260 15.64 7.04 -12.66
N LEU A 261 14.79 7.70 -13.45
CA LEU A 261 13.71 7.10 -14.21
C LEU A 261 14.09 7.06 -15.68
N LYS A 262 14.07 5.87 -16.27
CA LYS A 262 14.30 5.68 -17.70
C LYS A 262 12.97 5.39 -18.35
N GLU A 263 12.53 6.34 -19.15
CA GLU A 263 11.28 6.29 -19.88
C GLU A 263 11.55 6.31 -21.37
N THR A 264 10.74 5.60 -22.13
CA THR A 264 10.80 5.60 -23.58
C THR A 264 9.40 5.39 -24.17
N THR A 265 9.23 5.76 -25.42
CA THR A 265 7.98 5.48 -26.15
C THR A 265 8.01 4.04 -26.69
N LEU A 266 6.83 3.46 -26.93
CA LEU A 266 6.75 2.16 -27.61
C LEU A 266 7.38 2.21 -29.00
N GLU A 267 7.27 3.33 -29.71
CA GLU A 267 7.88 3.53 -31.02
C GLU A 267 9.40 3.45 -30.94
N ASP A 268 10.01 4.14 -29.99
CA ASP A 268 11.46 4.12 -29.79
C ASP A 268 11.95 2.75 -29.32
N PHE A 269 11.24 2.13 -28.38
CA PHE A 269 11.55 0.79 -27.90
C PHE A 269 11.60 -0.26 -29.00
N VAL A 270 10.68 -0.19 -29.97
CA VAL A 270 10.59 -1.17 -31.09
C VAL A 270 11.56 -0.85 -32.20
N ASN A 271 11.79 0.44 -32.52
CA ASN A 271 12.47 0.86 -33.73
C ASN A 271 13.90 1.35 -33.54
N LYS A 272 14.31 1.65 -32.32
CA LYS A 272 15.66 2.16 -32.02
C LYS A 272 16.50 1.14 -31.25
N PRO A 273 17.83 1.13 -31.46
CA PRO A 273 18.72 0.30 -30.66
C PRO A 273 18.66 0.70 -29.18
N VAL A 274 18.88 -0.26 -28.28
CA VAL A 274 18.74 -0.07 -26.82
C VAL A 274 19.64 1.05 -26.26
N GLU A 275 20.79 1.26 -26.88
CA GLU A 275 21.78 2.27 -26.49
C GLU A 275 21.27 3.71 -26.68
N GLU A 276 20.27 3.94 -27.53
CA GLU A 276 19.72 5.26 -27.78
C GLU A 276 18.69 5.69 -26.73
N TRP A 277 17.99 4.75 -26.12
CA TRP A 277 16.95 5.05 -25.13
C TRP A 277 17.26 4.52 -23.71
N ASN A 278 18.29 3.68 -23.56
CA ASN A 278 18.73 3.18 -22.25
C ASN A 278 20.26 3.23 -22.15
N HIS A 279 20.78 4.45 -22.01
CA HIS A 279 22.24 4.66 -21.88
C HIS A 279 22.78 3.92 -20.65
N ALA A 280 23.82 3.10 -20.87
CA ALA A 280 24.58 2.51 -19.78
C ALA A 280 25.37 3.58 -19.04
N PRO A 281 25.46 3.55 -17.70
CA PRO A 281 26.36 4.44 -16.96
C PRO A 281 27.82 4.27 -17.40
N VAL A 282 28.53 5.36 -17.55
CA VAL A 282 29.97 5.35 -17.81
C VAL A 282 30.74 5.88 -16.62
N PHE A 283 31.92 5.36 -16.41
CA PHE A 283 32.82 5.66 -15.31
C PHE A 283 34.17 6.11 -15.84
N SER A 284 34.88 6.92 -15.08
CA SER A 284 36.26 7.31 -15.41
C SER A 284 37.25 6.33 -14.77
N LEU A 285 37.97 5.60 -15.60
CA LEU A 285 39.10 4.75 -15.21
C LEU A 285 40.34 5.19 -15.99
N ASP A 286 41.40 5.61 -15.30
CA ASP A 286 42.63 6.13 -15.91
C ASP A 286 42.40 7.24 -16.95
N HIS A 287 41.46 8.16 -16.66
CA HIS A 287 41.02 9.25 -17.54
C HIS A 287 40.33 8.81 -18.85
N GLN A 288 39.87 7.56 -18.92
CA GLN A 288 39.05 7.06 -20.02
C GLN A 288 37.65 6.73 -19.52
N GLU A 289 36.66 6.97 -20.36
CA GLU A 289 35.29 6.53 -20.09
C GLU A 289 35.18 5.01 -20.34
N VAL A 290 34.74 4.31 -19.35
CA VAL A 290 34.56 2.85 -19.39
C VAL A 290 33.17 2.48 -18.88
N THR A 291 32.67 1.32 -19.31
CA THR A 291 31.43 0.75 -18.83
C THR A 291 31.60 0.03 -17.49
N GLN A 292 30.48 -0.24 -16.80
CA GLN A 292 30.44 -0.82 -15.46
C GLN A 292 31.29 -2.11 -15.34
N ASP A 293 31.27 -2.97 -16.34
CA ASP A 293 32.02 -4.24 -16.38
C ASP A 293 33.52 -4.09 -16.27
N LYS A 294 34.07 -2.89 -16.47
CA LYS A 294 35.51 -2.59 -16.37
C LYS A 294 35.92 -2.05 -15.00
N VAL A 295 34.96 -1.72 -14.14
CA VAL A 295 35.20 -1.12 -12.81
C VAL A 295 34.76 -2.01 -11.66
N ASP A 296 34.40 -3.26 -11.93
CA ASP A 296 34.07 -4.24 -10.91
C ASP A 296 35.27 -4.50 -9.97
N LEU A 297 34.97 -4.58 -8.67
CA LEU A 297 35.96 -4.82 -7.62
C LEU A 297 36.20 -6.31 -7.33
N TRP A 298 35.37 -7.18 -7.89
CA TRP A 298 35.45 -8.64 -7.72
C TRP A 298 35.45 -9.38 -9.05
N GLU A 299 35.97 -10.59 -9.00
CA GLU A 299 35.84 -11.52 -10.10
C GLU A 299 34.35 -11.90 -10.28
N PRO A 300 33.88 -12.08 -11.53
CA PRO A 300 32.53 -12.54 -11.80
C PRO A 300 32.22 -13.85 -11.07
N PHE A 301 31.02 -13.99 -10.54
CA PHE A 301 30.58 -15.26 -9.96
C PHE A 301 30.39 -16.31 -11.05
N ASP A 302 30.69 -17.58 -10.69
CA ASP A 302 30.44 -18.72 -11.57
C ASP A 302 28.92 -19.04 -11.61
N ASP A 303 28.25 -18.54 -12.63
CA ASP A 303 26.81 -18.72 -12.85
C ASP A 303 26.42 -20.18 -13.19
N THR A 304 27.40 -21.07 -13.36
CA THR A 304 27.14 -22.50 -13.60
C THR A 304 26.88 -23.27 -12.30
N ILE A 305 27.18 -22.68 -11.15
CA ILE A 305 27.01 -23.28 -9.82
C ILE A 305 25.70 -22.84 -9.21
N GLY A 306 24.77 -23.78 -9.04
CA GLY A 306 23.48 -23.55 -8.38
C GLY A 306 22.42 -22.96 -9.29
N THR A 307 21.40 -22.32 -8.67
CA THR A 307 20.30 -21.68 -9.38
C THR A 307 20.40 -20.16 -9.21
N LYS A 308 20.37 -19.45 -10.32
CA LYS A 308 20.33 -17.99 -10.34
C LYS A 308 18.88 -17.53 -10.45
N PHE A 309 18.49 -16.59 -9.60
CA PHE A 309 17.16 -15.99 -9.60
C PHE A 309 17.22 -14.58 -10.18
N ASN A 310 16.16 -14.19 -10.85
CA ASN A 310 15.99 -12.84 -11.38
C ASN A 310 14.61 -12.33 -10.99
N LEU A 311 14.54 -11.05 -10.60
CA LEU A 311 13.28 -10.35 -10.32
C LEU A 311 13.04 -9.33 -11.43
N SER A 312 11.96 -9.51 -12.18
CA SER A 312 11.50 -8.55 -13.18
C SER A 312 10.27 -7.82 -12.69
N ILE A 313 10.29 -6.49 -12.74
CA ILE A 313 9.20 -5.63 -12.31
C ILE A 313 8.76 -4.77 -13.50
N ASP A 314 7.50 -4.91 -13.89
CA ASP A 314 6.88 -4.04 -14.90
C ASP A 314 6.55 -2.68 -14.25
N LEU A 315 7.34 -1.66 -14.58
CA LEU A 315 7.19 -0.31 -14.02
C LEU A 315 5.91 0.38 -14.51
N ALA A 316 5.40 0.01 -15.69
CA ALA A 316 4.14 0.57 -16.21
C ALA A 316 2.91 0.11 -15.41
N THR A 317 3.02 -1.02 -14.69
CA THR A 317 1.93 -1.58 -13.88
C THR A 317 2.23 -1.55 -12.37
N CYS A 318 3.42 -1.13 -11.97
CA CYS A 318 3.82 -1.06 -10.56
C CYS A 318 3.01 0.01 -9.81
N THR A 319 2.29 -0.40 -8.78
CA THR A 319 1.50 0.48 -7.89
C THR A 319 2.19 0.75 -6.55
N ALA A 320 3.44 0.34 -6.41
CA ALA A 320 4.19 0.38 -5.15
C ALA A 320 3.49 -0.32 -3.97
N CYS A 321 2.71 -1.36 -4.24
CA CYS A 321 1.98 -2.11 -3.19
C CYS A 321 2.90 -2.78 -2.16
N ALA A 322 4.22 -2.79 -2.40
CA ALA A 322 5.26 -3.30 -1.52
C ALA A 322 5.19 -4.82 -1.21
N ALA A 323 4.43 -5.60 -1.99
CA ALA A 323 4.39 -7.06 -1.82
C ALA A 323 5.77 -7.71 -1.96
N CYS A 324 6.60 -7.22 -2.89
CA CYS A 324 8.00 -7.65 -3.06
C CYS A 324 8.86 -7.31 -1.82
N ILE A 325 8.62 -6.16 -1.18
CA ILE A 325 9.31 -5.76 0.06
C ILE A 325 8.93 -6.70 1.20
N VAL A 326 7.63 -6.99 1.36
CA VAL A 326 7.15 -7.91 2.40
C VAL A 326 7.71 -9.32 2.18
N ALA A 327 7.76 -9.81 0.95
CA ALA A 327 8.36 -11.09 0.62
C ALA A 327 9.86 -11.13 0.98
N CYS A 328 10.61 -10.08 0.66
CA CYS A 328 12.01 -9.93 1.04
C CYS A 328 12.19 -9.92 2.57
N HIS A 329 11.35 -9.17 3.29
CA HIS A 329 11.39 -9.12 4.75
C HIS A 329 11.12 -10.47 5.39
N ALA A 330 10.14 -11.21 4.88
CA ALA A 330 9.78 -12.54 5.38
C ALA A 330 10.89 -13.57 5.13
N GLU A 331 11.46 -13.59 3.93
CA GLU A 331 12.50 -14.54 3.55
C GLU A 331 13.83 -14.27 4.28
N ASN A 332 14.21 -13.00 4.39
CA ASN A 332 15.51 -12.61 4.94
C ASN A 332 15.45 -12.20 6.40
N ASN A 333 14.30 -12.36 7.06
CA ASN A 333 14.09 -11.96 8.46
C ASN A 333 14.56 -10.52 8.75
N VAL A 334 14.20 -9.59 7.89
CA VAL A 334 14.59 -8.19 8.02
C VAL A 334 14.00 -7.60 9.32
N PRO A 335 14.81 -6.97 10.20
CA PRO A 335 14.36 -6.50 11.49
C PRO A 335 13.42 -5.30 11.38
N VAL A 336 12.45 -5.24 12.29
CA VAL A 336 11.64 -4.04 12.56
C VAL A 336 12.41 -3.15 13.52
N VAL A 337 12.55 -1.87 13.19
CA VAL A 337 13.31 -0.90 13.99
C VAL A 337 12.42 0.05 14.81
N GLY A 338 11.17 0.23 14.40
CA GLY A 338 10.19 1.06 15.08
C GLY A 338 10.14 2.52 14.61
N LYS A 339 9.07 3.20 14.97
CA LYS A 339 8.74 4.56 14.53
C LYS A 339 9.89 5.56 14.74
N HIS A 340 10.54 5.50 15.92
CA HIS A 340 11.61 6.43 16.26
C HIS A 340 12.82 6.28 15.35
N GLU A 341 13.26 5.05 15.07
CA GLU A 341 14.43 4.80 14.22
C GLU A 341 14.16 5.16 12.77
N ILE A 342 12.96 4.89 12.25
CA ILE A 342 12.55 5.36 10.92
C ILE A 342 12.65 6.88 10.84
N ARG A 343 12.17 7.59 11.87
CA ARG A 343 12.20 9.05 11.90
C ARG A 343 13.61 9.64 11.86
N VAL A 344 14.59 8.92 12.40
CA VAL A 344 16.01 9.32 12.37
C VAL A 344 16.80 8.70 11.21
N SER A 345 16.09 8.26 10.17
CA SER A 345 16.65 7.69 8.93
C SER A 345 17.49 6.40 9.16
N ARG A 346 17.00 5.53 10.05
CA ARG A 346 17.61 4.22 10.34
C ARG A 346 16.68 3.06 10.00
N ASP A 347 15.88 3.24 8.97
CA ASP A 347 15.08 2.15 8.40
C ASP A 347 15.98 1.03 7.86
N MET A 348 15.47 -0.21 7.93
CA MET A 348 16.22 -1.41 7.51
C MET A 348 15.58 -2.10 6.31
N HIS A 349 14.86 -1.37 5.47
CA HIS A 349 14.30 -1.91 4.24
C HIS A 349 15.41 -2.22 3.23
N TRP A 350 15.70 -3.50 3.00
CA TRP A 350 16.72 -3.91 2.03
C TRP A 350 16.30 -3.63 0.59
N LEU A 351 15.02 -3.81 0.34
CA LEU A 351 14.37 -3.52 -0.93
C LEU A 351 13.35 -2.43 -0.66
N ARG A 352 13.30 -1.39 -1.50
CA ARG A 352 12.36 -0.28 -1.34
C ARG A 352 11.76 0.10 -2.69
N VAL A 353 10.66 0.80 -2.65
CA VAL A 353 10.08 1.45 -3.84
C VAL A 353 10.03 2.94 -3.56
N ASP A 354 10.85 3.71 -4.23
CA ASP A 354 10.85 5.16 -4.12
C ASP A 354 9.71 5.74 -4.96
N ARG A 355 9.20 6.89 -4.55
CA ARG A 355 8.11 7.59 -5.19
C ARG A 355 8.57 9.01 -5.55
N TYR A 356 8.30 9.42 -6.77
CA TYR A 356 8.63 10.75 -7.25
C TYR A 356 7.40 11.42 -7.86
N TYR A 357 7.27 12.72 -7.62
CA TYR A 357 6.27 13.54 -8.28
C TYR A 357 6.92 14.24 -9.46
N SER A 358 6.21 14.30 -10.58
CA SER A 358 6.48 15.21 -11.67
C SER A 358 5.42 16.31 -11.70
N SER A 359 5.83 17.49 -12.13
CA SER A 359 4.94 18.63 -12.29
C SER A 359 5.31 19.42 -13.54
N GLU A 360 4.47 20.33 -13.94
CA GLU A 360 4.76 21.26 -15.05
C GLU A 360 5.88 22.27 -14.70
N MET A 361 6.34 22.29 -13.45
CA MET A 361 7.45 23.16 -13.03
C MET A 361 8.78 22.56 -13.49
N THR A 362 9.29 23.03 -14.61
CA THR A 362 10.60 22.70 -15.13
C THR A 362 11.64 23.77 -14.77
N VAL A 363 12.93 23.44 -14.96
CA VAL A 363 14.03 24.41 -14.76
C VAL A 363 13.85 25.65 -15.64
N GLU A 364 13.40 25.44 -16.89
CA GLU A 364 13.14 26.52 -17.86
C GLU A 364 11.99 27.40 -17.36
N ARG A 365 10.87 26.80 -16.97
CA ARG A 365 9.74 27.53 -16.43
C ARG A 365 10.07 28.28 -15.15
N GLY A 366 10.84 27.69 -14.26
CA GLY A 366 11.32 28.37 -13.05
C GLY A 366 12.14 29.60 -13.37
N LYS A 367 13.02 29.56 -14.39
CA LYS A 367 13.77 30.72 -14.87
C LYS A 367 12.87 31.79 -15.49
N GLU A 368 11.85 31.40 -16.27
CA GLU A 368 10.88 32.31 -16.89
C GLU A 368 10.02 33.01 -15.82
N GLU A 369 9.66 32.31 -14.76
CA GLU A 369 8.90 32.85 -13.63
C GLU A 369 9.76 33.64 -12.62
N GLY A 370 11.09 33.74 -12.85
CA GLY A 370 12.01 34.52 -12.01
C GLY A 370 12.39 33.86 -10.70
N ILE A 371 12.30 32.53 -10.62
CA ILE A 371 12.74 31.74 -9.46
C ILE A 371 14.24 31.47 -9.60
N PHE A 372 15.08 32.29 -8.98
CA PHE A 372 16.52 32.25 -9.18
C PHE A 372 17.33 31.75 -7.97
N GLY A 373 16.75 31.65 -6.81
CA GLY A 373 17.41 31.20 -5.60
C GLY A 373 17.39 29.68 -5.46
N SER A 374 18.49 29.08 -5.02
CA SER A 374 18.49 27.63 -4.74
C SER A 374 17.44 27.25 -3.69
N GLY A 375 17.19 28.10 -2.70
CA GLY A 375 16.14 27.89 -1.69
C GLY A 375 14.75 27.95 -2.29
N ASP A 376 14.42 29.02 -2.99
CA ASP A 376 13.11 29.25 -3.61
C ASP A 376 12.80 28.19 -4.67
N PHE A 377 13.82 27.78 -5.43
CA PHE A 377 13.71 26.74 -6.44
C PHE A 377 13.45 25.37 -5.81
N PHE A 378 14.16 25.02 -4.73
CA PHE A 378 13.89 23.80 -3.97
C PHE A 378 12.51 23.83 -3.32
N GLU A 379 12.05 24.95 -2.82
CA GLU A 379 10.70 25.09 -2.27
C GLU A 379 9.64 24.91 -3.36
N ALA A 380 9.81 25.53 -4.52
CA ALA A 380 8.93 25.34 -5.68
C ALA A 380 8.91 23.87 -6.20
N GLN A 381 10.03 23.16 -6.08
CA GLN A 381 10.11 21.73 -6.42
C GLN A 381 9.45 20.82 -5.37
N THR A 382 9.53 21.18 -4.09
CA THR A 382 8.92 20.40 -3.01
C THR A 382 7.41 20.56 -2.95
N HIS A 383 6.88 21.57 -3.63
CA HIS A 383 5.44 21.79 -3.83
C HIS A 383 5.09 21.52 -5.31
N PRO A 384 5.07 20.24 -5.75
CA PRO A 384 4.65 19.93 -7.11
C PRO A 384 3.23 20.45 -7.34
N SER A 385 2.85 20.60 -8.58
CA SER A 385 1.53 21.12 -8.97
C SER A 385 0.39 20.46 -8.18
N ASP A 386 -0.74 21.11 -8.09
CA ASP A 386 -1.91 20.56 -7.38
C ASP A 386 -2.43 19.24 -8.01
N ALA A 387 -1.96 18.87 -9.18
CA ALA A 387 -2.23 17.60 -9.85
C ALA A 387 -0.94 16.95 -10.39
N PRO A 388 -0.02 16.49 -9.51
CA PRO A 388 1.24 15.88 -9.92
C PRO A 388 1.01 14.48 -10.51
N GLU A 389 1.85 14.11 -11.46
CA GLU A 389 2.04 12.71 -11.82
C GLU A 389 2.92 12.02 -10.77
N VAL A 390 2.74 10.71 -10.62
CA VAL A 390 3.48 9.91 -9.66
C VAL A 390 4.18 8.76 -10.37
N SER A 391 5.50 8.69 -10.21
CA SER A 391 6.30 7.58 -10.71
C SER A 391 6.89 6.77 -9.56
N PHE A 392 6.91 5.46 -9.73
CA PHE A 392 7.49 4.53 -8.76
C PHE A 392 8.77 3.92 -9.30
N GLN A 393 9.82 3.93 -8.47
CA GLN A 393 11.11 3.34 -8.79
C GLN A 393 11.49 2.31 -7.73
N PRO A 394 11.35 1.01 -8.02
CA PRO A 394 11.90 -0.05 -7.19
C PRO A 394 13.43 0.04 -7.14
N VAL A 395 13.96 -0.04 -5.93
CA VAL A 395 15.41 -0.05 -5.69
C VAL A 395 15.75 -1.34 -4.98
N MET A 396 16.56 -2.16 -5.65
CA MET A 396 16.92 -3.49 -5.18
C MET A 396 18.14 -3.43 -4.28
N CYS A 397 18.28 -4.39 -3.36
CA CYS A 397 19.54 -4.64 -2.68
C CYS A 397 20.58 -5.18 -3.67
N GLN A 398 21.84 -5.11 -3.30
CA GLN A 398 22.98 -5.54 -4.14
C GLN A 398 23.71 -6.77 -3.55
N HIS A 399 23.01 -7.63 -2.79
CA HIS A 399 23.65 -8.73 -2.04
C HIS A 399 23.46 -10.11 -2.68
N CYS A 400 22.48 -10.31 -3.54
CA CYS A 400 22.17 -11.62 -4.12
C CYS A 400 22.57 -11.74 -5.61
N ASN A 401 23.27 -10.80 -6.15
CA ASN A 401 23.55 -10.60 -7.58
C ASN A 401 22.32 -10.31 -8.42
#